data_563cbe31ecddbbf89044a2baaccd822d
#
_entry.id   563cbe31ecddbbf89044a2baaccd822d
#
_cell.length_a   1.000
_cell.length_b   1.000
_cell.length_c   1.000
_cell.angle_alpha   90.00
_cell.angle_beta   90.00
_cell.angle_gamma   90.00
#
_symmetry.space_group_name_H-M   'P 1'
#
loop_
_entity.id
_entity.type
_entity.pdbx_description
1 polymer ?
#
loop_
_entity_poly.entity_id
_entity_poly.type
_entity_poly.pdbx_seq_one_letter_code
_entity_poly.pdbx_strand_id
1 'polypeptide(L)'
;MSEAPNQARSEGGPPRWRVVPTGPREEEGSPYPKASLVLRAGARTVDLAVAWGLWVLLGQVGLLAALIFLLLADGMLMGQSLGKRVFGVRVMHLPTRSAGRHRDSAIRNAPLALVALFGMLPPPLGGLAFLASLVVIGGSEAWAVWRDPLGQRRGDLWAQTQVVDAKVVLGATVAERHQAAQARAAGRVTSRSGVRRLATPRTEE
;
A
#
# COMPACT_ATOMS: atom_id res chain seq x y z
N MET A 1 19.37 63.36 -7.97
CA MET A 1 19.59 61.90 -7.74
C MET A 1 18.43 61.43 -6.92
N SER A 2 17.46 60.83 -7.57
CA SER A 2 16.22 60.34 -6.93
C SER A 2 16.19 58.81 -7.10
N GLU A 3 16.41 58.11 -6.03
CA GLU A 3 16.30 56.63 -6.00
C GLU A 3 14.79 56.23 -5.95
N ALA A 4 14.37 55.51 -6.95
CA ALA A 4 13.05 54.90 -6.99
C ALA A 4 12.97 53.68 -6.04
N PRO A 5 11.92 53.51 -5.23
CA PRO A 5 11.77 52.33 -4.37
C PRO A 5 11.45 51.11 -5.22
N ASN A 6 12.26 50.09 -5.01
CA ASN A 6 12.13 48.74 -5.55
C ASN A 6 10.81 48.09 -5.07
N GLN A 7 9.82 48.06 -5.94
CA GLN A 7 8.58 47.33 -5.71
C GLN A 7 8.87 45.82 -5.76
N ALA A 8 9.06 45.22 -4.62
CA ALA A 8 9.03 43.76 -4.45
C ALA A 8 7.69 43.22 -4.96
N ARG A 9 7.69 42.63 -6.16
CA ARG A 9 6.56 41.84 -6.68
C ARG A 9 6.32 40.68 -5.71
N SER A 10 5.25 40.77 -4.98
CA SER A 10 4.68 39.60 -4.26
C SER A 10 4.23 38.61 -5.32
N GLU A 11 5.02 37.59 -5.58
CA GLU A 11 4.63 36.41 -6.33
C GLU A 11 3.57 35.66 -5.51
N GLY A 12 2.32 36.02 -5.68
CA GLY A 12 1.14 35.29 -5.20
C GLY A 12 0.99 33.98 -5.95
N GLY A 13 1.90 33.05 -5.75
CA GLY A 13 1.70 31.65 -6.13
C GLY A 13 0.51 31.08 -5.33
N PRO A 14 -0.30 30.18 -5.92
CA PRO A 14 -1.39 29.55 -5.20
C PRO A 14 -0.85 28.96 -3.90
N PRO A 15 -1.61 29.02 -2.79
CA PRO A 15 -1.16 28.51 -1.51
C PRO A 15 -0.71 27.07 -1.67
N ARG A 16 0.59 26.83 -1.48
CA ARG A 16 1.13 25.48 -1.39
C ARG A 16 0.56 24.88 -0.09
N TRP A 17 -0.53 24.14 -0.24
CA TRP A 17 -1.02 23.33 0.84
C TRP A 17 0.09 22.34 1.18
N ARG A 18 0.86 22.70 2.16
CA ARG A 18 1.78 21.77 2.79
C ARG A 18 0.88 20.79 3.51
N VAL A 19 0.68 19.60 2.93
CA VAL A 19 0.14 18.47 3.67
C VAL A 19 1.10 18.27 4.84
N VAL A 20 0.74 18.82 6.00
CA VAL A 20 1.49 18.55 7.23
C VAL A 20 1.19 17.09 7.52
N PRO A 21 2.19 16.20 7.46
CA PRO A 21 1.98 14.82 7.87
C PRO A 21 1.60 14.87 9.35
N THR A 22 0.34 14.61 9.67
CA THR A 22 -0.13 14.42 11.04
C THR A 22 0.23 13.03 11.52
N GLY A 23 1.50 12.64 11.38
CA GLY A 23 2.01 11.34 11.77
C GLY A 23 3.49 11.42 12.14
N PRO A 24 4.02 10.48 12.92
CA PRO A 24 5.42 10.44 13.25
C PRO A 24 6.25 10.39 11.95
N ARG A 25 7.33 11.16 11.95
CA ARG A 25 8.32 11.42 10.89
C ARG A 25 8.28 10.40 9.75
N GLU A 26 8.26 10.91 8.52
CA GLU A 26 8.60 10.14 7.31
C GLU A 26 9.91 9.38 7.60
N GLU A 27 9.79 8.14 8.01
CA GLU A 27 10.93 7.26 8.18
C GLU A 27 11.48 7.01 6.79
N GLU A 28 12.75 7.25 6.62
CA GLU A 28 13.49 7.22 5.35
C GLU A 28 13.07 6.00 4.50
N GLY A 29 12.38 6.24 3.37
CA GLY A 29 12.08 5.24 2.36
C GLY A 29 10.63 5.02 1.96
N SER A 30 9.62 5.47 2.74
CA SER A 30 8.22 5.30 2.35
C SER A 30 7.35 6.51 2.67
N PRO A 31 6.52 6.99 1.70
CA PRO A 31 5.57 8.08 1.94
C PRO A 31 4.33 7.63 2.73
N TYR A 32 4.23 6.36 3.10
CA TYR A 32 3.04 5.81 3.74
C TYR A 32 3.31 5.43 5.19
N PRO A 33 2.41 5.82 6.14
CA PRO A 33 2.51 5.36 7.52
C PRO A 33 2.26 3.85 7.59
N LYS A 34 3.02 3.18 8.47
CA LYS A 34 2.84 1.74 8.72
C LYS A 34 1.46 1.45 9.31
N ALA A 35 0.82 0.38 8.86
CA ALA A 35 -0.40 -0.10 9.48
C ALA A 35 -0.13 -0.64 10.90
N SER A 36 -1.08 -0.45 11.80
CA SER A 36 -1.02 -1.00 13.16
C SER A 36 -0.80 -2.52 13.13
N LEU A 37 0.07 -3.02 14.03
CA LEU A 37 0.34 -4.45 14.17
C LEU A 37 -0.92 -5.23 14.54
N VAL A 38 -1.82 -4.65 15.34
CA VAL A 38 -3.09 -5.27 15.73
C VAL A 38 -3.99 -5.48 14.52
N LEU A 39 -4.14 -4.47 13.64
CA LEU A 39 -4.94 -4.61 12.42
C LEU A 39 -4.33 -5.64 11.46
N ARG A 40 -3.01 -5.72 11.37
CA ARG A 40 -2.30 -6.72 10.55
C ARG A 40 -2.49 -8.14 11.10
N ALA A 41 -2.40 -8.30 12.43
CA ALA A 41 -2.63 -9.58 13.10
C ALA A 41 -4.09 -10.02 12.92
N GLY A 42 -5.07 -9.15 13.18
CA GLY A 42 -6.49 -9.45 12.97
C GLY A 42 -6.80 -9.83 11.52
N ALA A 43 -6.25 -9.09 10.54
CA ALA A 43 -6.37 -9.44 9.13
C ALA A 43 -5.81 -10.85 8.84
N ARG A 44 -4.65 -11.18 9.39
CA ARG A 44 -4.03 -12.50 9.19
C ARG A 44 -4.82 -13.62 9.85
N THR A 45 -5.42 -13.38 11.02
CA THR A 45 -6.30 -14.36 11.69
C THR A 45 -7.50 -14.71 10.81
N VAL A 46 -8.15 -13.73 10.18
CA VAL A 46 -9.26 -13.99 9.24
C VAL A 46 -8.79 -14.80 8.03
N ASP A 47 -7.64 -14.43 7.43
CA ASP A 47 -7.11 -15.17 6.28
C ASP A 47 -6.77 -16.63 6.67
N LEU A 48 -6.22 -16.86 7.87
CA LEU A 48 -5.94 -18.20 8.38
C LEU A 48 -7.23 -18.98 8.67
N ALA A 49 -8.28 -18.32 9.18
CA ALA A 49 -9.58 -18.96 9.39
C ALA A 49 -10.21 -19.42 8.07
N VAL A 50 -10.10 -18.60 7.01
CA VAL A 50 -10.56 -19.00 5.65
C VAL A 50 -9.73 -20.17 5.13
N ALA A 51 -8.41 -20.15 5.27
CA ALA A 51 -7.53 -21.22 4.84
C ALA A 51 -7.83 -22.53 5.60
N TRP A 52 -8.06 -22.44 6.92
CA TRP A 52 -8.46 -23.58 7.74
C TRP A 52 -9.82 -24.14 7.32
N GLY A 53 -10.80 -23.27 7.04
CA GLY A 53 -12.10 -23.68 6.52
C GLY A 53 -12.00 -24.43 5.20
N LEU A 54 -11.17 -23.97 4.27
CA LEU A 54 -10.90 -24.68 3.01
C LEU A 54 -10.36 -26.08 3.27
N TRP A 55 -9.41 -26.21 4.18
CA TRP A 55 -8.83 -27.51 4.54
C TRP A 55 -9.89 -28.46 5.17
N VAL A 56 -10.65 -27.97 6.13
CA VAL A 56 -11.68 -28.80 6.82
C VAL A 56 -12.77 -29.24 5.85
N LEU A 57 -13.21 -28.38 4.93
CA LEU A 57 -14.30 -28.68 4.00
C LEU A 57 -13.88 -29.59 2.84
N LEU A 58 -12.64 -29.43 2.34
CA LEU A 58 -12.19 -30.10 1.11
C LEU A 58 -11.07 -31.14 1.37
N GLY A 59 -10.68 -31.38 2.61
CA GLY A 59 -9.65 -32.35 2.97
C GLY A 59 -8.29 -32.04 2.33
N GLN A 60 -7.62 -33.02 1.74
CA GLN A 60 -6.30 -32.87 1.14
C GLN A 60 -6.27 -31.85 -0.01
N VAL A 61 -7.31 -31.80 -0.84
CA VAL A 61 -7.44 -30.78 -1.91
C VAL A 61 -7.59 -29.39 -1.28
N GLY A 62 -8.30 -29.29 -0.17
CA GLY A 62 -8.47 -28.05 0.57
C GLY A 62 -7.18 -27.53 1.18
N LEU A 63 -6.26 -28.41 1.58
CA LEU A 63 -4.94 -28.02 2.06
C LEU A 63 -4.13 -27.30 0.96
N LEU A 64 -4.13 -27.85 -0.25
CA LEU A 64 -3.49 -27.21 -1.41
C LEU A 64 -4.18 -25.88 -1.76
N ALA A 65 -5.51 -25.85 -1.76
CA ALA A 65 -6.28 -24.62 -2.00
C ALA A 65 -5.99 -23.55 -0.94
N ALA A 66 -5.88 -23.93 0.33
CA ALA A 66 -5.51 -23.05 1.43
C ALA A 66 -4.09 -22.46 1.25
N LEU A 67 -3.14 -23.28 0.82
CA LEU A 67 -1.78 -22.84 0.56
C LEU A 67 -1.74 -21.82 -0.60
N ILE A 68 -2.40 -22.13 -1.72
CA ILE A 68 -2.50 -21.23 -2.87
C ILE A 68 -3.21 -19.93 -2.48
N PHE A 69 -4.30 -20.03 -1.72
CA PHE A 69 -5.01 -18.86 -1.19
C PHE A 69 -4.07 -17.98 -0.36
N LEU A 70 -3.37 -18.53 0.63
CA LEU A 70 -2.46 -17.77 1.48
C LEU A 70 -1.29 -17.13 0.71
N LEU A 71 -0.82 -17.79 -0.35
CA LEU A 71 0.22 -17.25 -1.23
C LEU A 71 -0.28 -16.06 -2.04
N LEU A 72 -1.47 -16.14 -2.62
CA LEU A 72 -1.96 -15.19 -3.62
C LEU A 72 -2.97 -14.18 -3.09
N ALA A 73 -3.51 -14.39 -1.87
CA ALA A 73 -4.61 -13.62 -1.30
C ALA A 73 -4.41 -12.11 -1.35
N ASP A 74 -3.21 -11.62 -1.07
CA ASP A 74 -2.91 -10.19 -1.05
C ASP A 74 -3.00 -9.53 -2.44
N GLY A 75 -2.88 -10.31 -3.51
CA GLY A 75 -3.02 -9.83 -4.89
C GLY A 75 -4.46 -9.83 -5.42
N MET A 76 -5.40 -10.54 -4.76
CA MET A 76 -6.74 -10.78 -5.29
C MET A 76 -7.60 -9.51 -5.35
N LEU A 77 -7.54 -8.67 -4.32
CA LEU A 77 -8.40 -7.50 -4.15
C LEU A 77 -7.58 -6.19 -4.16
N MET A 78 -6.82 -5.95 -5.21
CA MET A 78 -5.98 -4.76 -5.36
C MET A 78 -5.05 -4.52 -4.15
N GLY A 79 -4.26 -5.52 -3.80
CA GLY A 79 -3.34 -5.46 -2.67
C GLY A 79 -3.98 -5.77 -1.31
N GLN A 80 -5.16 -6.39 -1.30
CA GLN A 80 -5.85 -6.79 -0.08
C GLN A 80 -6.24 -8.27 -0.16
N SER A 81 -6.03 -9.01 0.93
CA SER A 81 -6.71 -10.28 1.19
C SER A 81 -8.11 -10.03 1.77
N LEU A 82 -8.89 -11.08 1.96
CA LEU A 82 -10.20 -10.98 2.61
C LEU A 82 -10.07 -10.38 4.01
N GLY A 83 -9.16 -10.89 4.83
CA GLY A 83 -8.90 -10.35 6.16
C GLY A 83 -8.42 -8.90 6.14
N LYS A 84 -7.52 -8.55 5.22
CA LYS A 84 -7.04 -7.18 5.06
C LYS A 84 -8.13 -6.20 4.64
N ARG A 85 -9.09 -6.65 3.84
CA ARG A 85 -10.23 -5.84 3.46
C ARG A 85 -11.15 -5.56 4.66
N VAL A 86 -11.39 -6.56 5.51
CA VAL A 86 -12.18 -6.40 6.75
C VAL A 86 -11.52 -5.41 7.70
N PHE A 87 -10.21 -5.51 7.88
CA PHE A 87 -9.45 -4.65 8.80
C PHE A 87 -8.97 -3.32 8.20
N GLY A 88 -9.29 -3.03 6.94
CA GLY A 88 -8.95 -1.77 6.30
C GLY A 88 -7.46 -1.55 6.07
N VAL A 89 -6.68 -2.62 5.90
CA VAL A 89 -5.25 -2.55 5.57
C VAL A 89 -4.98 -2.99 4.13
N ARG A 90 -3.92 -2.48 3.51
CA ARG A 90 -3.56 -2.74 2.12
C ARG A 90 -2.07 -2.94 1.94
N VAL A 91 -1.71 -3.75 0.98
CA VAL A 91 -0.33 -3.93 0.51
C VAL A 91 -0.05 -2.96 -0.63
N MET A 92 0.99 -2.18 -0.48
CA MET A 92 1.48 -1.28 -1.54
C MET A 92 2.86 -1.75 -2.01
N HIS A 93 3.05 -1.77 -3.31
CA HIS A 93 4.36 -1.97 -3.93
C HIS A 93 5.07 -0.62 -3.99
N LEU A 94 6.17 -0.48 -3.26
CA LEU A 94 6.84 0.81 -3.03
C LEU A 94 7.39 1.45 -4.30
N PRO A 95 8.11 0.73 -5.20
CA PRO A 95 8.69 1.34 -6.39
C PRO A 95 7.67 1.96 -7.33
N THR A 96 6.53 1.29 -7.52
CA THR A 96 5.48 1.75 -8.46
C THR A 96 4.37 2.54 -7.76
N ARG A 97 4.40 2.63 -6.43
CA ARG A 97 3.34 3.24 -5.61
C ARG A 97 1.94 2.74 -5.94
N SER A 98 1.85 1.48 -6.36
CA SER A 98 0.61 0.81 -6.76
C SER A 98 0.21 -0.27 -5.77
N ALA A 99 -1.04 -0.73 -5.85
CA ALA A 99 -1.50 -1.88 -5.08
C ALA A 99 -0.69 -3.13 -5.41
N GLY A 100 -0.34 -3.93 -4.39
CA GLY A 100 0.38 -5.18 -4.56
C GLY A 100 -0.37 -6.15 -5.48
N ARG A 101 0.39 -6.85 -6.35
CA ARG A 101 -0.12 -7.84 -7.31
C ARG A 101 0.07 -9.26 -6.79
N HIS A 102 -0.45 -10.25 -7.52
CA HIS A 102 -0.29 -11.67 -7.17
C HIS A 102 1.16 -12.11 -7.05
N ARG A 103 2.06 -11.60 -7.92
CA ARG A 103 3.50 -11.86 -7.83
C ARG A 103 4.08 -11.37 -6.51
N ASP A 104 3.73 -10.14 -6.12
CA ASP A 104 4.23 -9.54 -4.89
C ASP A 104 3.69 -10.31 -3.68
N SER A 105 2.41 -10.75 -3.74
CA SER A 105 1.80 -11.61 -2.74
C SER A 105 2.54 -12.94 -2.61
N ALA A 106 2.84 -13.61 -3.72
CA ALA A 106 3.56 -14.88 -3.71
C ALA A 106 4.95 -14.74 -3.09
N ILE A 107 5.74 -13.75 -3.52
CA ILE A 107 7.10 -13.53 -3.01
C ILE A 107 7.08 -13.24 -1.51
N ARG A 108 6.21 -12.33 -1.07
CA ARG A 108 6.16 -11.92 0.34
C ARG A 108 5.65 -13.00 1.28
N ASN A 109 4.78 -13.91 0.79
CA ASN A 109 4.22 -14.99 1.59
C ASN A 109 5.01 -16.31 1.44
N ALA A 110 6.00 -16.39 0.54
CA ALA A 110 6.82 -17.56 0.32
C ALA A 110 7.46 -18.13 1.60
N PRO A 111 8.04 -17.34 2.52
CA PRO A 111 8.59 -17.87 3.77
C PRO A 111 7.54 -18.61 4.61
N LEU A 112 6.33 -18.07 4.71
CA LEU A 112 5.23 -18.69 5.46
C LEU A 112 4.63 -19.89 4.74
N ALA A 113 4.61 -19.88 3.41
CA ALA A 113 4.21 -21.02 2.61
C ALA A 113 5.16 -22.20 2.80
N LEU A 114 6.47 -21.94 2.94
CA LEU A 114 7.46 -22.96 3.24
C LEU A 114 7.20 -23.64 4.59
N VAL A 115 6.77 -22.88 5.62
CA VAL A 115 6.35 -23.47 6.90
C VAL A 115 5.18 -24.43 6.70
N ALA A 116 4.17 -24.04 5.91
CA ALA A 116 3.03 -24.91 5.63
C ALA A 116 3.43 -26.18 4.86
N LEU A 117 4.36 -26.07 3.90
CA LEU A 117 4.89 -27.23 3.15
C LEU A 117 5.58 -28.25 4.05
N PHE A 118 6.35 -27.82 5.04
CA PHE A 118 6.93 -28.73 6.02
C PHE A 118 5.88 -29.53 6.79
N GLY A 119 4.74 -28.93 7.07
CA GLY A 119 3.59 -29.60 7.70
C GLY A 119 2.95 -30.70 6.85
N MET A 120 3.20 -30.72 5.53
CA MET A 120 2.67 -31.75 4.61
C MET A 120 3.52 -33.03 4.57
N LEU A 121 4.67 -33.06 5.24
CA LEU A 121 5.49 -34.27 5.34
C LEU A 121 4.75 -35.35 6.15
N PRO A 122 5.05 -36.65 5.92
CA PRO A 122 4.42 -37.74 6.67
C PRO A 122 4.65 -37.64 8.20
N PRO A 123 3.67 -38.05 9.02
CA PRO A 123 3.86 -38.14 10.46
C PRO A 123 4.95 -39.16 10.86
N PRO A 124 5.71 -38.90 11.93
CA PRO A 124 5.70 -37.73 12.83
C PRO A 124 6.52 -36.54 12.32
N LEU A 125 7.24 -36.72 11.21
CA LEU A 125 8.23 -35.77 10.70
C LEU A 125 7.59 -34.42 10.34
N GLY A 126 6.40 -34.46 9.73
CA GLY A 126 5.66 -33.26 9.33
C GLY A 126 5.34 -32.34 10.50
N GLY A 127 4.85 -32.90 11.59
CA GLY A 127 4.53 -32.13 12.79
C GLY A 127 5.76 -31.45 13.41
N LEU A 128 6.88 -32.19 13.51
CA LEU A 128 8.13 -31.66 14.04
C LEU A 128 8.72 -30.58 13.12
N ALA A 129 8.76 -30.86 11.81
CA ALA A 129 9.26 -29.91 10.81
C ALA A 129 8.42 -28.64 10.75
N PHE A 130 7.08 -28.76 10.85
CA PHE A 130 6.17 -27.62 10.92
C PHE A 130 6.46 -26.75 12.15
N LEU A 131 6.53 -27.35 13.34
CA LEU A 131 6.79 -26.59 14.56
C LEU A 131 8.19 -25.93 14.54
N ALA A 132 9.20 -26.66 14.13
CA ALA A 132 10.54 -26.10 14.03
C ALA A 132 10.61 -24.94 13.03
N SER A 133 10.04 -25.11 11.83
CA SER A 133 10.01 -24.05 10.81
C SER A 133 9.13 -22.87 11.23
N LEU A 134 8.03 -23.09 11.93
CA LEU A 134 7.18 -22.03 12.46
C LEU A 134 7.92 -21.17 13.47
N VAL A 135 8.70 -21.78 14.37
CA VAL A 135 9.50 -21.04 15.35
C VAL A 135 10.62 -20.28 14.65
N VAL A 136 11.36 -20.89 13.74
CA VAL A 136 12.52 -20.26 13.08
C VAL A 136 12.06 -19.23 12.05
N ILE A 137 11.25 -19.63 11.08
CA ILE A 137 10.82 -18.74 9.98
C ILE A 137 9.77 -17.77 10.49
N GLY A 138 8.70 -18.24 11.10
CA GLY A 138 7.61 -17.40 11.61
C GLY A 138 8.10 -16.44 12.70
N GLY A 139 8.92 -16.91 13.63
CA GLY A 139 9.55 -16.08 14.66
C GLY A 139 10.46 -15.00 14.06
N SER A 140 11.27 -15.35 13.05
CA SER A 140 12.15 -14.38 12.36
C SER A 140 11.37 -13.32 11.58
N GLU A 141 10.24 -13.69 10.97
CA GLU A 141 9.34 -12.76 10.28
C GLU A 141 8.65 -11.80 11.28
N ALA A 142 8.18 -12.33 12.42
CA ALA A 142 7.57 -11.54 13.48
C ALA A 142 8.59 -10.56 14.11
N TRP A 143 9.81 -11.01 14.35
CA TRP A 143 10.90 -10.18 14.84
C TRP A 143 11.26 -9.05 13.86
N ALA A 144 11.32 -9.35 12.55
CA ALA A 144 11.58 -8.35 11.52
C ALA A 144 10.53 -7.24 11.55
N VAL A 145 9.23 -7.60 11.58
CA VAL A 145 8.13 -6.61 11.67
C VAL A 145 8.25 -5.71 12.90
N TRP A 146 8.66 -6.28 14.02
CA TRP A 146 8.76 -5.52 15.27
C TRP A 146 9.93 -4.53 15.27
N ARG A 147 11.07 -4.94 14.70
CA ARG A 147 12.28 -4.09 14.64
C ARG A 147 12.27 -3.07 13.51
N ASP A 148 11.59 -3.39 12.41
CA ASP A 148 11.62 -2.53 11.23
C ASP A 148 10.77 -1.26 11.43
N PRO A 149 11.31 -0.07 11.17
CA PRO A 149 10.58 1.19 11.28
C PRO A 149 9.33 1.22 10.41
N LEU A 150 9.39 0.69 9.20
CA LEU A 150 8.26 0.59 8.27
C LEU A 150 7.33 -0.61 8.56
N GLY A 151 7.71 -1.45 9.55
CA GLY A 151 6.98 -2.66 9.90
C GLY A 151 7.00 -3.71 8.79
N GLN A 152 8.06 -3.79 7.99
CA GLN A 152 8.20 -4.76 6.91
C GLN A 152 8.73 -6.09 7.44
N ARG A 153 8.17 -7.20 6.94
CA ARG A 153 8.73 -8.54 7.12
C ARG A 153 9.86 -8.76 6.11
N ARG A 154 10.65 -9.82 6.28
CA ARG A 154 11.65 -10.21 5.27
C ARG A 154 11.00 -10.47 3.90
N GLY A 155 9.86 -11.17 3.88
CA GLY A 155 9.10 -11.35 2.65
C GLY A 155 8.59 -10.05 2.05
N ASP A 156 8.23 -9.05 2.86
CA ASP A 156 7.83 -7.72 2.39
C ASP A 156 9.01 -6.99 1.74
N LEU A 157 10.22 -7.11 2.29
CA LEU A 157 11.45 -6.55 1.72
C LEU A 157 11.78 -7.18 0.35
N TRP A 158 11.69 -8.51 0.23
CA TRP A 158 11.92 -9.22 -1.04
C TRP A 158 10.92 -8.82 -2.13
N ALA A 159 9.67 -8.58 -1.75
CA ALA A 159 8.62 -8.14 -2.66
C ALA A 159 8.59 -6.61 -2.84
N GLN A 160 9.46 -5.85 -2.15
CA GLN A 160 9.46 -4.39 -2.14
C GLN A 160 8.09 -3.79 -1.81
N THR A 161 7.41 -4.36 -0.82
CA THR A 161 6.05 -3.99 -0.42
C THR A 161 5.99 -3.51 1.02
N GLN A 162 4.95 -2.74 1.32
CA GLN A 162 4.62 -2.29 2.67
C GLN A 162 3.13 -2.49 2.94
N VAL A 163 2.79 -2.84 4.18
CA VAL A 163 1.39 -2.87 4.63
C VAL A 163 1.03 -1.53 5.24
N VAL A 164 0.05 -0.87 4.66
CA VAL A 164 -0.39 0.48 5.02
C VAL A 164 -1.88 0.50 5.37
N ASP A 165 -2.32 1.55 6.04
CA ASP A 165 -3.74 1.78 6.27
C ASP A 165 -4.42 2.19 4.95
N ALA A 166 -5.45 1.44 4.54
CA ALA A 166 -6.17 1.67 3.30
C ALA A 166 -6.91 3.01 3.27
N LYS A 167 -7.33 3.52 4.43
CA LYS A 167 -8.04 4.81 4.55
C LYS A 167 -7.11 5.97 4.19
N VAL A 168 -5.87 5.92 4.65
CA VAL A 168 -4.86 6.95 4.36
C VAL A 168 -4.55 7.01 2.87
N VAL A 169 -4.36 5.84 2.24
CA VAL A 169 -4.08 5.76 0.80
C VAL A 169 -5.24 6.26 -0.04
N LEU A 170 -6.48 5.90 0.33
CA LEU A 170 -7.68 6.38 -0.36
C LEU A 170 -7.84 7.89 -0.21
N GLY A 171 -7.61 8.44 0.99
CA GLY A 171 -7.66 9.88 1.24
C GLY A 171 -6.66 10.66 0.39
N ALA A 172 -5.41 10.22 0.29
CA ALA A 172 -4.39 10.82 -0.55
C ALA A 172 -4.79 10.80 -2.04
N THR A 173 -5.26 9.66 -2.54
CA THR A 173 -5.69 9.53 -3.95
C THR A 173 -6.89 10.41 -4.28
N VAL A 174 -7.84 10.57 -3.37
CA VAL A 174 -9.01 11.47 -3.56
C VAL A 174 -8.53 12.92 -3.58
N ALA A 175 -7.68 13.33 -2.66
CA ALA A 175 -7.12 14.69 -2.63
C ALA A 175 -6.34 15.02 -3.92
N GLU A 176 -5.49 14.12 -4.40
CA GLU A 176 -4.77 14.29 -5.66
C GLU A 176 -5.71 14.45 -6.87
N ARG A 177 -6.78 13.65 -6.94
CA ARG A 177 -7.80 13.77 -8.00
C ARG A 177 -8.53 15.10 -7.95
N HIS A 178 -8.90 15.59 -6.77
CA HIS A 178 -9.53 16.90 -6.60
C HIS A 178 -8.60 18.03 -7.02
N GLN A 179 -7.33 17.99 -6.61
CA GLN A 179 -6.34 18.98 -7.02
C GLN A 179 -6.10 18.97 -8.54
N ALA A 180 -5.99 17.79 -9.15
CA ALA A 180 -5.84 17.66 -10.61
C ALA A 180 -7.08 18.17 -11.35
N ALA A 181 -8.30 17.94 -10.83
CA ALA A 181 -9.53 18.46 -11.40
C ALA A 181 -9.60 19.99 -11.31
N GLN A 182 -9.23 20.55 -10.16
CA GLN A 182 -9.17 22.02 -9.97
C GLN A 182 -8.14 22.67 -10.88
N ALA A 183 -6.94 22.08 -11.03
CA ALA A 183 -5.91 22.57 -11.92
C ALA A 183 -6.37 22.56 -13.40
N ARG A 184 -7.07 21.51 -13.82
CA ARG A 184 -7.68 21.44 -15.17
C ARG A 184 -8.77 22.47 -15.38
N ALA A 185 -9.60 22.72 -14.37
CA ALA A 185 -10.65 23.75 -14.43
C ALA A 185 -10.04 25.15 -14.52
N ALA A 186 -9.02 25.46 -13.73
CA ALA A 186 -8.29 26.72 -13.77
C ALA A 186 -7.60 26.96 -15.13
N GLY A 187 -6.94 25.93 -15.70
CA GLY A 187 -6.32 26.00 -17.02
C GLY A 187 -7.34 26.23 -18.16
N ARG A 188 -8.57 25.70 -18.04
CA ARG A 188 -9.64 25.97 -19.02
C ARG A 188 -10.13 27.42 -18.96
N VAL A 189 -10.21 28.01 -17.76
CA VAL A 189 -10.64 29.42 -17.59
C VAL A 189 -9.62 30.37 -18.24
N THR A 190 -8.33 30.15 -18.01
CA THR A 190 -7.26 30.98 -18.60
C THR A 190 -7.20 30.86 -20.12
N SER A 191 -7.38 29.66 -20.68
CA SER A 191 -7.45 29.46 -22.14
C SER A 191 -8.63 30.17 -22.78
N ARG A 192 -9.80 30.15 -22.13
CA ARG A 192 -11.03 30.80 -22.64
C ARG A 192 -10.93 32.31 -22.60
N SER A 193 -10.29 32.90 -21.59
CA SER A 193 -10.06 34.35 -21.50
C SER A 193 -9.01 34.83 -22.51
N GLY A 194 -8.01 34.03 -22.85
CA GLY A 194 -7.01 34.31 -23.87
C GLY A 194 -7.62 34.39 -25.29
N VAL A 195 -8.49 33.46 -25.64
CA VAL A 195 -9.17 33.44 -26.94
C VAL A 195 -10.09 34.66 -27.12
N ARG A 196 -10.75 35.12 -26.04
CA ARG A 196 -11.67 36.27 -26.11
C ARG A 196 -10.94 37.60 -26.36
N ARG A 197 -9.64 37.74 -25.99
CA ARG A 197 -8.85 38.96 -26.23
C ARG A 197 -8.33 39.10 -27.67
N LEU A 198 -8.28 38.01 -28.44
CA LEU A 198 -7.83 38.03 -29.82
C LEU A 198 -8.95 38.30 -30.83
N ALA A 199 -10.22 38.41 -30.38
CA ALA A 199 -11.37 38.59 -31.23
C ALA A 199 -11.92 40.03 -31.24
N THR A 200 -11.14 41.08 -30.93
CA THR A 200 -11.54 42.46 -31.15
C THR A 200 -11.34 42.81 -32.62
N PRO A 201 -12.38 43.18 -33.36
CA PRO A 201 -12.24 43.57 -34.76
C PRO A 201 -11.46 44.90 -34.83
N ARG A 202 -10.45 44.90 -35.70
CA ARG A 202 -9.75 46.11 -36.12
C ARG A 202 -10.74 46.95 -36.90
N THR A 203 -11.24 48.05 -36.35
CA THR A 203 -11.93 49.07 -37.10
C THR A 203 -10.93 49.82 -37.95
N GLU A 204 -10.98 49.58 -39.27
CA GLU A 204 -10.30 50.39 -40.26
C GLU A 204 -11.07 51.73 -40.43
N GLU A 205 -10.38 52.85 -40.16
CA GLU A 205 -10.70 54.15 -40.70
C GLU A 205 -9.65 54.47 -41.78
#